data_747607e7bdeef3475b8afa48f4fe6fc3
#
_entry.id   747607e7bdeef3475b8afa48f4fe6fc3
#
_cell.length_a   1.000
_cell.length_b   1.000
_cell.length_c   1.000
_cell.angle_alpha   90.00
_cell.angle_beta   90.00
_cell.angle_gamma   90.00
#
_symmetry.space_group_name_H-M   'P 1'
#
loop_
_entity.id
_entity.type
_entity.pdbx_description
1 polymer ?
#
loop_
_entity_poly.entity_id
_entity_poly.type
_entity_poly.pdbx_seq_one_letter_code
_entity_poly.pdbx_strand_id
1 'polypeptide(L)'
;MILDSGHTAWMIVATLLVFMMTIPGIALFYGGLVRQKNMLSLVMQSLAITGVVSILWVVFGYSLAFGTGYEGSGFFKYGIGGFDKVMLNGIGLDTLTATGIPEMLFVMFQCMFALITPALILGAFAERVRFAGFLCFTVLWSILVYMPMAHWVWGGGFLMEMGAVDFAGGTVVHVNAGVAALVMALMVGCRKAVSYTHLTLPTILRV
;
A
#
# COMPACT_ATOMS: atom_id res chain seq x y z
N MET A 1 6.85 5.03 -29.16
CA MET A 1 6.21 6.02 -28.26
C MET A 1 7.20 7.16 -28.05
N ILE A 2 6.70 8.37 -27.84
CA ILE A 2 7.55 9.55 -27.58
C ILE A 2 7.43 9.88 -26.10
N LEU A 3 8.53 10.23 -25.47
CA LEU A 3 8.58 10.65 -24.07
C LEU A 3 7.79 11.96 -23.91
N ASP A 4 6.83 11.98 -22.98
CA ASP A 4 6.14 13.20 -22.55
C ASP A 4 6.82 13.78 -21.32
N SER A 5 7.51 14.91 -21.50
CA SER A 5 8.26 15.57 -20.41
C SER A 5 7.34 16.16 -19.34
N GLY A 6 6.16 16.66 -19.74
CA GLY A 6 5.17 17.23 -18.82
C GLY A 6 4.57 16.16 -17.89
N HIS A 7 4.08 15.06 -18.47
CA HIS A 7 3.58 13.93 -17.70
C HIS A 7 4.67 13.31 -16.81
N THR A 8 5.91 13.22 -17.32
CA THR A 8 7.04 12.69 -16.55
C THR A 8 7.35 13.58 -15.34
N ALA A 9 7.46 14.88 -15.55
CA ALA A 9 7.72 15.83 -14.45
C ALA A 9 6.61 15.78 -13.39
N TRP A 10 5.34 15.75 -13.81
CA TRP A 10 4.21 15.62 -12.90
C TRP A 10 4.25 14.31 -12.12
N MET A 11 4.56 13.20 -12.78
CA MET A 11 4.64 11.89 -12.14
C MET A 11 5.78 11.81 -11.11
N ILE A 12 6.91 12.47 -11.34
CA ILE A 12 7.99 12.58 -10.35
C ILE A 12 7.49 13.29 -9.10
N VAL A 13 6.85 14.45 -9.27
CA VAL A 13 6.30 15.22 -8.14
C VAL A 13 5.24 14.41 -7.39
N ALA A 14 4.32 13.78 -8.11
CA ALA A 14 3.28 12.93 -7.52
C ALA A 14 3.87 11.77 -6.71
N THR A 15 4.91 11.10 -7.23
CA THR A 15 5.60 10.00 -6.53
C THR A 15 6.20 10.48 -5.21
N LEU A 16 6.87 11.63 -5.20
CA LEU A 16 7.45 12.22 -3.98
C LEU A 16 6.37 12.59 -2.97
N LEU A 17 5.26 13.17 -3.42
CA LEU A 17 4.14 13.54 -2.55
C LEU A 17 3.49 12.30 -1.91
N VAL A 18 3.28 11.22 -2.66
CA VAL A 18 2.72 9.97 -2.11
C VAL A 18 3.71 9.32 -1.14
N PHE A 19 5.02 9.40 -1.42
CA PHE A 19 6.03 8.95 -0.45
C PHE A 19 5.97 9.75 0.87
N MET A 20 5.82 11.07 0.79
CA MET A 20 5.62 11.93 1.96
C MET A 20 4.35 11.61 2.74
N MET A 21 3.30 11.12 2.09
CA MET A 21 2.09 10.67 2.79
C MET A 21 2.38 9.46 3.69
N THR A 22 3.27 8.56 3.27
CA THR A 22 3.65 7.38 4.06
C THR A 22 4.69 7.73 5.11
N ILE A 23 5.77 8.37 4.69
CA ILE A 23 6.86 8.84 5.56
C ILE A 23 7.17 10.30 5.19
N PRO A 24 6.92 11.25 6.08
CA PRO A 24 6.57 11.13 7.50
C PRO A 24 5.06 11.08 7.84
N GLY A 25 4.16 11.29 6.87
CA GLY A 25 2.75 11.56 7.13
C GLY A 25 2.07 10.53 8.05
N ILE A 26 1.89 9.31 7.60
CA ILE A 26 1.21 8.23 8.37
C ILE A 26 2.01 7.88 9.63
N ALA A 27 3.34 7.84 9.54
CA ALA A 27 4.20 7.54 10.69
C ALA A 27 3.97 8.51 11.86
N LEU A 28 3.92 9.81 11.58
CA LEU A 28 3.66 10.85 12.57
C LEU A 28 2.19 10.86 13.01
N PHE A 29 1.25 10.68 12.09
CA PHE A 29 -0.17 10.64 12.39
C PHE A 29 -0.49 9.55 13.42
N TYR A 30 -0.13 8.31 13.12
CA TYR A 30 -0.37 7.21 14.08
C TYR A 30 0.53 7.29 15.29
N GLY A 31 1.77 7.78 15.14
CA GLY A 31 2.66 8.07 16.27
C GLY A 31 2.03 9.02 17.29
N GLY A 32 1.31 10.04 16.82
CA GLY A 32 0.59 10.99 17.65
C GLY A 32 -0.65 10.44 18.36
N LEU A 33 -1.21 9.33 17.87
CA LEU A 33 -2.41 8.69 18.43
C LEU A 33 -2.14 7.63 19.50
N VAL A 34 -0.87 7.38 19.81
CA VAL A 34 -0.45 6.40 20.82
C VAL A 34 0.26 7.07 21.99
N ARG A 35 0.46 6.31 23.08
CA ARG A 35 1.26 6.80 24.20
C ARG A 35 2.68 7.11 23.76
N GLN A 36 3.30 8.16 24.32
CA GLN A 36 4.65 8.62 23.95
C GLN A 36 5.69 7.49 23.91
N LYS A 37 5.64 6.56 24.86
CA LYS A 37 6.55 5.40 24.91
C LYS A 37 6.42 4.44 23.71
N ASN A 38 5.31 4.46 23.01
CA ASN A 38 5.02 3.59 21.88
C ASN A 38 5.16 4.29 20.51
N MET A 39 5.36 5.62 20.51
CA MET A 39 5.52 6.42 19.29
C MET A 39 6.65 5.90 18.40
N LEU A 40 7.84 5.69 18.98
CA LEU A 40 8.99 5.19 18.23
C LEU A 40 8.74 3.81 17.62
N SER A 41 8.00 2.95 18.33
CA SER A 41 7.63 1.63 17.82
C SER A 41 6.78 1.73 16.55
N LEU A 42 5.83 2.65 16.46
CA LEU A 42 5.01 2.86 15.27
C LEU A 42 5.79 3.47 14.11
N VAL A 43 6.67 4.42 14.40
CA VAL A 43 7.57 4.98 13.38
C VAL A 43 8.45 3.88 12.79
N MET A 44 9.03 3.01 13.64
CA MET A 44 9.83 1.87 13.19
C MET A 44 9.02 0.85 12.39
N GLN A 45 7.74 0.63 12.74
CA GLN A 45 6.84 -0.22 11.94
C GLN A 45 6.60 0.38 10.55
N SER A 46 6.39 1.69 10.45
CA SER A 46 6.23 2.37 9.16
C SER A 46 7.49 2.25 8.28
N LEU A 47 8.67 2.42 8.88
CA LEU A 47 9.94 2.23 8.18
C LEU A 47 10.14 0.78 7.73
N ALA A 48 9.78 -0.19 8.57
CA ALA A 48 9.85 -1.61 8.23
C ALA A 48 8.92 -1.99 7.06
N ILE A 49 7.68 -1.45 7.03
CA ILE A 49 6.78 -1.60 5.86
C ILE A 49 7.50 -1.09 4.62
N THR A 50 8.02 0.14 4.67
CA THR A 50 8.67 0.76 3.53
C THR A 50 9.81 -0.11 2.99
N GLY A 51 10.71 -0.60 3.85
CA GLY A 51 11.81 -1.45 3.41
C GLY A 51 11.35 -2.79 2.84
N VAL A 52 10.50 -3.50 3.57
CA VAL A 52 10.09 -4.86 3.18
C VAL A 52 9.20 -4.86 1.94
N VAL A 53 8.19 -3.98 1.90
CA VAL A 53 7.25 -3.95 0.77
C VAL A 53 7.93 -3.42 -0.49
N SER A 54 8.89 -2.49 -0.40
CA SER A 54 9.69 -2.08 -1.57
C SER A 54 10.46 -3.24 -2.18
N ILE A 55 11.08 -4.08 -1.34
CA ILE A 55 11.79 -5.28 -1.83
C ILE A 55 10.81 -6.24 -2.48
N LEU A 56 9.68 -6.54 -1.82
CA LEU A 56 8.65 -7.42 -2.38
C LEU A 56 8.12 -6.89 -3.71
N TRP A 57 7.94 -5.55 -3.82
CA TRP A 57 7.44 -4.92 -5.03
C TRP A 57 8.39 -5.09 -6.21
N VAL A 58 9.67 -4.84 -6.01
CA VAL A 58 10.70 -5.01 -7.05
C VAL A 58 10.86 -6.48 -7.43
N VAL A 59 10.87 -7.39 -6.45
CA VAL A 59 11.13 -8.81 -6.72
C VAL A 59 10.01 -9.43 -7.54
N PHE A 60 8.75 -9.25 -7.16
CA PHE A 60 7.61 -9.87 -7.86
C PHE A 60 6.32 -9.06 -7.80
N GLY A 61 6.18 -8.10 -6.88
CA GLY A 61 4.92 -7.40 -6.64
C GLY A 61 4.45 -6.61 -7.85
N TYR A 62 5.35 -5.89 -8.51
CA TYR A 62 5.03 -5.17 -9.73
C TYR A 62 4.55 -6.13 -10.84
N SER A 63 5.22 -7.27 -10.99
CA SER A 63 4.83 -8.29 -11.96
C SER A 63 3.44 -8.86 -11.68
N LEU A 64 3.14 -9.17 -10.41
CA LEU A 64 1.82 -9.70 -10.02
C LEU A 64 0.69 -8.68 -10.19
N ALA A 65 0.98 -7.39 -10.07
CA ALA A 65 -0.01 -6.32 -10.23
C ALA A 65 -0.16 -5.86 -11.69
N PHE A 66 0.95 -5.71 -12.42
CA PHE A 66 1.00 -5.07 -13.75
C PHE A 66 1.66 -5.92 -14.84
N GLY A 67 1.97 -7.17 -14.55
CA GLY A 67 2.41 -8.11 -15.57
C GLY A 67 1.28 -8.39 -16.58
N THR A 68 1.66 -8.73 -17.83
CA THR A 68 0.71 -8.93 -18.93
C THR A 68 -0.13 -10.20 -18.78
N GLY A 69 0.07 -10.94 -17.71
CA GLY A 69 -0.70 -12.13 -17.39
C GLY A 69 -0.30 -13.35 -18.23
N TYR A 70 -0.89 -14.46 -17.91
CA TYR A 70 -0.83 -15.65 -18.75
C TYR A 70 -1.60 -15.37 -20.04
N GLU A 71 -0.96 -15.50 -21.18
CA GLU A 71 -1.63 -15.50 -22.51
C GLU A 71 -2.64 -16.65 -22.67
N GLY A 72 -2.79 -17.48 -21.64
CA GLY A 72 -3.77 -18.55 -21.53
C GLY A 72 -5.08 -18.09 -20.86
N SER A 73 -6.17 -18.55 -21.39
CA SER A 73 -7.55 -18.27 -21.03
C SER A 73 -7.88 -18.34 -19.53
N GLY A 74 -8.74 -17.45 -19.05
CA GLY A 74 -9.56 -17.67 -17.89
C GLY A 74 -9.09 -16.99 -16.62
N PHE A 75 -9.28 -17.63 -15.47
CA PHE A 75 -9.11 -17.11 -14.13
C PHE A 75 -7.73 -16.46 -13.87
N PHE A 76 -6.65 -17.02 -14.40
CA PHE A 76 -5.31 -16.48 -14.17
C PHE A 76 -5.06 -15.14 -14.88
N LYS A 77 -5.63 -14.94 -16.06
CA LYS A 77 -5.49 -13.66 -16.79
C LYS A 77 -6.13 -12.50 -16.05
N TYR A 78 -7.27 -12.75 -15.41
CA TYR A 78 -8.06 -11.71 -14.76
C TYR A 78 -7.86 -11.67 -13.23
N GLY A 79 -7.28 -12.73 -12.67
CA GLY A 79 -7.12 -12.88 -11.22
C GLY A 79 -5.80 -12.36 -10.66
N ILE A 80 -4.72 -12.45 -11.44
CA ILE A 80 -3.37 -12.02 -11.01
C ILE A 80 -2.51 -11.76 -12.25
N GLY A 81 -1.60 -10.79 -12.16
CA GLY A 81 -0.60 -10.53 -13.20
C GLY A 81 0.37 -11.69 -13.37
N GLY A 82 1.10 -11.68 -14.49
CA GLY A 82 2.09 -12.70 -14.82
C GLY A 82 3.39 -12.58 -14.03
N PHE A 83 4.35 -13.44 -14.38
CA PHE A 83 5.71 -13.41 -13.85
C PHE A 83 6.73 -12.83 -14.84
N ASP A 84 6.25 -12.23 -15.93
CA ASP A 84 7.06 -11.66 -17.03
C ASP A 84 7.94 -10.50 -16.59
N LYS A 85 7.50 -9.73 -15.58
CA LYS A 85 8.21 -8.57 -15.04
C LYS A 85 8.88 -8.81 -13.67
N VAL A 86 9.07 -10.06 -13.27
CA VAL A 86 9.79 -10.41 -12.04
C VAL A 86 11.20 -9.80 -12.05
N MET A 87 11.64 -9.22 -10.93
CA MET A 87 12.89 -8.46 -10.80
C MET A 87 12.96 -7.28 -11.78
N LEU A 88 11.80 -6.74 -12.20
CA LEU A 88 11.67 -5.69 -13.21
C LEU A 88 12.25 -6.08 -14.58
N ASN A 89 12.22 -7.37 -14.91
CA ASN A 89 12.70 -7.87 -16.16
C ASN A 89 11.98 -7.18 -17.34
N GLY A 90 12.74 -6.81 -18.39
CA GLY A 90 12.21 -6.11 -19.55
C GLY A 90 11.93 -4.61 -19.34
N ILE A 91 12.13 -4.07 -18.14
CA ILE A 91 11.94 -2.64 -17.85
C ILE A 91 13.32 -1.95 -17.86
N GLY A 92 13.61 -1.27 -18.96
CA GLY A 92 14.82 -0.46 -19.13
C GLY A 92 14.58 1.03 -18.91
N LEU A 93 15.65 1.81 -19.08
CA LEU A 93 15.55 3.28 -19.00
C LEU A 93 14.74 3.89 -20.14
N ASP A 94 14.66 3.18 -21.27
CA ASP A 94 13.98 3.64 -22.50
C ASP A 94 12.58 3.05 -22.66
N THR A 95 12.15 2.18 -21.73
CA THR A 95 10.78 1.62 -21.75
C THR A 95 9.78 2.68 -21.33
N LEU A 96 8.75 2.89 -22.17
CA LEU A 96 7.70 3.87 -21.94
C LEU A 96 6.34 3.16 -21.76
N THR A 97 5.53 3.68 -20.85
CA THR A 97 4.12 3.32 -20.74
C THR A 97 3.32 3.87 -21.91
N ALA A 98 2.08 3.39 -22.09
CA ALA A 98 1.18 3.90 -23.14
C ALA A 98 0.96 5.42 -23.10
N THR A 99 1.16 6.05 -21.95
CA THR A 99 1.03 7.50 -21.73
C THR A 99 2.32 8.30 -21.96
N GLY A 100 3.41 7.65 -22.43
CA GLY A 100 4.69 8.31 -22.68
C GLY A 100 5.52 8.61 -21.41
N ILE A 101 5.21 7.96 -20.31
CA ILE A 101 5.94 8.07 -19.04
C ILE A 101 6.97 6.93 -18.98
N PRO A 102 8.21 7.14 -18.47
CA PRO A 102 9.14 6.05 -18.24
C PRO A 102 8.52 4.97 -17.35
N GLU A 103 8.55 3.71 -17.80
CA GLU A 103 7.92 2.63 -17.04
C GLU A 103 8.55 2.46 -15.65
N MET A 104 9.86 2.68 -15.53
CA MET A 104 10.54 2.67 -14.23
C MET A 104 9.95 3.70 -13.25
N LEU A 105 9.57 4.89 -13.72
CA LEU A 105 8.91 5.91 -12.90
C LEU A 105 7.50 5.45 -12.51
N PHE A 106 6.77 4.80 -13.40
CA PHE A 106 5.48 4.21 -13.08
C PHE A 106 5.60 3.09 -12.04
N VAL A 107 6.64 2.23 -12.14
CA VAL A 107 6.97 1.23 -11.10
C VAL A 107 7.15 1.89 -9.74
N MET A 108 7.92 2.97 -9.66
CA MET A 108 8.15 3.71 -8.42
C MET A 108 6.87 4.34 -7.87
N PHE A 109 6.09 4.97 -8.74
CA PHE A 109 4.81 5.58 -8.36
C PHE A 109 3.86 4.56 -7.76
N GLN A 110 3.68 3.42 -8.42
CA GLN A 110 2.82 2.34 -7.94
C GLN A 110 3.38 1.64 -6.68
N CYS A 111 4.69 1.60 -6.52
CA CYS A 111 5.33 1.16 -5.28
C CYS A 111 4.86 2.00 -4.08
N MET A 112 4.72 3.32 -4.24
CA MET A 112 4.28 4.19 -3.14
C MET A 112 2.88 3.80 -2.62
N PHE A 113 1.98 3.35 -3.50
CA PHE A 113 0.67 2.84 -3.08
C PHE A 113 0.76 1.46 -2.41
N ALA A 114 1.67 0.61 -2.87
CA ALA A 114 1.96 -0.65 -2.19
C ALA A 114 2.51 -0.45 -0.77
N LEU A 115 3.24 0.65 -0.52
CA LEU A 115 3.76 1.02 0.80
C LEU A 115 2.68 1.60 1.71
N ILE A 116 1.89 2.55 1.19
CA ILE A 116 0.92 3.28 2.00
C ILE A 116 -0.24 2.39 2.46
N THR A 117 -0.65 1.42 1.65
CA THR A 117 -1.83 0.61 1.93
C THR A 117 -1.70 -0.23 3.21
N PRO A 118 -0.66 -1.04 3.43
CA PRO A 118 -0.45 -1.70 4.72
C PRO A 118 -0.14 -0.71 5.85
N ALA A 119 0.45 0.45 5.55
CA ALA A 119 0.68 1.49 6.54
C ALA A 119 -0.64 2.07 7.11
N LEU A 120 -1.70 2.15 6.32
CA LEU A 120 -3.03 2.55 6.78
C LEU A 120 -3.64 1.56 7.81
N ILE A 121 -3.24 0.28 7.78
CA ILE A 121 -3.72 -0.73 8.72
C ILE A 121 -3.02 -0.61 10.09
N LEU A 122 -1.90 0.12 10.19
CA LEU A 122 -1.10 0.25 11.43
C LEU A 122 -1.92 0.66 12.66
N GLY A 123 -2.90 1.53 12.48
CA GLY A 123 -3.78 1.95 13.56
C GLY A 123 -4.52 0.79 14.23
N ALA A 124 -4.86 -0.26 13.47
CA ALA A 124 -5.51 -1.46 13.99
C ALA A 124 -4.57 -2.37 14.80
N PHE A 125 -3.26 -2.29 14.58
CA PHE A 125 -2.26 -3.07 15.33
C PHE A 125 -1.70 -2.34 16.55
N ALA A 126 -1.79 -1.02 16.55
CA ALA A 126 -1.12 -0.15 17.50
C ALA A 126 -1.27 -0.65 18.95
N GLU A 127 -0.14 -0.82 19.63
CA GLU A 127 -0.02 -1.27 21.03
C GLU A 127 -0.52 -2.71 21.32
N ARG A 128 -0.91 -3.50 20.31
CA ARG A 128 -1.59 -4.80 20.50
C ARG A 128 -0.89 -6.00 19.87
N VAL A 129 -0.06 -5.77 18.88
CA VAL A 129 0.61 -6.84 18.09
C VAL A 129 2.12 -6.73 18.23
N ARG A 130 2.80 -7.88 18.35
CA ARG A 130 4.26 -7.94 18.37
C ARG A 130 4.81 -7.59 16.98
N PHE A 131 5.98 -6.96 16.93
CA PHE A 131 6.62 -6.52 15.68
C PHE A 131 6.75 -7.65 14.65
N ALA A 132 7.21 -8.84 15.05
CA ALA A 132 7.33 -9.98 14.13
C ALA A 132 5.98 -10.43 13.54
N GLY A 133 4.91 -10.48 14.35
CA GLY A 133 3.57 -10.82 13.87
C GLY A 133 3.03 -9.77 12.91
N PHE A 134 3.26 -8.51 13.20
CA PHE A 134 2.93 -7.40 12.32
C PHE A 134 3.67 -7.50 10.98
N LEU A 135 4.97 -7.77 10.98
CA LEU A 135 5.78 -7.90 9.76
C LEU A 135 5.34 -9.09 8.91
N CYS A 136 5.09 -10.23 9.54
CA CYS A 136 4.56 -11.42 8.88
C CYS A 136 3.19 -11.13 8.21
N PHE A 137 2.28 -10.47 8.93
CA PHE A 137 1.00 -10.04 8.37
C PHE A 137 1.21 -9.12 7.16
N THR A 138 2.08 -8.10 7.28
CA THR A 138 2.34 -7.15 6.19
C THR A 138 2.80 -7.86 4.92
N VAL A 139 3.77 -8.79 5.03
CA VAL A 139 4.28 -9.56 3.89
C VAL A 139 3.17 -10.39 3.26
N LEU A 140 2.48 -11.22 4.05
CA LEU A 140 1.43 -12.10 3.54
C LEU A 140 0.26 -11.33 2.96
N TRP A 141 -0.20 -10.28 3.64
CA TRP A 141 -1.31 -9.46 3.18
C TRP A 141 -0.97 -8.70 1.89
N SER A 142 0.25 -8.16 1.77
CA SER A 142 0.68 -7.50 0.54
C SER A 142 0.66 -8.46 -0.65
N ILE A 143 1.14 -9.69 -0.48
CA ILE A 143 1.20 -10.69 -1.55
C ILE A 143 -0.20 -11.23 -1.90
N LEU A 144 -0.98 -11.61 -0.89
CA LEU A 144 -2.22 -12.35 -1.08
C LEU A 144 -3.43 -11.45 -1.33
N VAL A 145 -3.37 -10.19 -0.91
CA VAL A 145 -4.51 -9.27 -0.96
C VAL A 145 -4.19 -8.04 -1.79
N TYR A 146 -3.13 -7.30 -1.46
CA TYR A 146 -2.85 -6.03 -2.14
C TYR A 146 -2.52 -6.21 -3.62
N MET A 147 -1.56 -7.08 -3.94
CA MET A 147 -1.11 -7.28 -5.33
C MET A 147 -2.23 -7.80 -6.24
N PRO A 148 -3.03 -8.80 -5.85
CA PRO A 148 -4.20 -9.19 -6.62
C PRO A 148 -5.22 -8.07 -6.78
N MET A 149 -5.54 -7.32 -5.72
CA MET A 149 -6.48 -6.20 -5.80
C MET A 149 -6.00 -5.10 -6.76
N ALA A 150 -4.70 -4.77 -6.73
CA ALA A 150 -4.11 -3.83 -7.67
C ALA A 150 -4.21 -4.33 -9.11
N HIS A 151 -4.01 -5.63 -9.35
CA HIS A 151 -4.21 -6.24 -10.67
C HIS A 151 -5.67 -6.15 -11.13
N TRP A 152 -6.62 -6.49 -10.26
CA TRP A 152 -8.04 -6.49 -10.59
C TRP A 152 -8.55 -5.13 -11.06
N VAL A 153 -8.06 -4.05 -10.45
CA VAL A 153 -8.59 -2.69 -10.66
C VAL A 153 -7.73 -1.88 -11.62
N TRP A 154 -6.40 -2.03 -11.57
CA TRP A 154 -5.45 -1.20 -12.33
C TRP A 154 -4.59 -1.97 -13.33
N GLY A 155 -4.45 -3.29 -13.15
CA GLY A 155 -3.53 -4.13 -13.90
C GLY A 155 -4.15 -4.89 -15.07
N GLY A 156 -5.39 -4.57 -15.48
CA GLY A 156 -6.08 -5.29 -16.54
C GLY A 156 -6.90 -6.49 -16.07
N GLY A 157 -7.18 -6.59 -14.76
CA GLY A 157 -7.96 -7.67 -14.18
C GLY A 157 -9.48 -7.48 -14.36
N PHE A 158 -10.26 -8.40 -13.78
CA PHE A 158 -11.70 -8.51 -14.04
C PHE A 158 -12.51 -7.27 -13.64
N LEU A 159 -12.13 -6.54 -12.56
CA LEU A 159 -12.86 -5.34 -12.17
C LEU A 159 -12.66 -4.21 -13.18
N MET A 160 -11.45 -4.07 -13.71
CA MET A 160 -11.17 -3.09 -14.78
C MET A 160 -11.97 -3.41 -16.04
N GLU A 161 -12.06 -4.68 -16.43
CA GLU A 161 -12.88 -5.09 -17.59
C GLU A 161 -14.38 -4.90 -17.36
N MET A 162 -14.85 -5.03 -16.12
CA MET A 162 -16.24 -4.71 -15.75
C MET A 162 -16.53 -3.20 -15.73
N GLY A 163 -15.53 -2.35 -15.99
CA GLY A 163 -15.68 -0.90 -16.02
C GLY A 163 -15.53 -0.22 -14.66
N ALA A 164 -14.98 -0.89 -13.65
CA ALA A 164 -14.68 -0.25 -12.39
C ALA A 164 -13.60 0.83 -12.58
N VAL A 165 -13.87 2.02 -12.05
CA VAL A 165 -12.96 3.16 -12.13
C VAL A 165 -12.48 3.53 -10.73
N ASP A 166 -11.18 3.50 -10.54
CA ASP A 166 -10.51 3.90 -9.29
C ASP A 166 -9.36 4.85 -9.61
N PHE A 167 -9.60 6.15 -9.49
CA PHE A 167 -8.63 7.21 -9.84
C PHE A 167 -7.52 7.40 -8.81
N ALA A 168 -7.86 7.25 -7.52
CA ALA A 168 -6.96 7.63 -6.42
C ALA A 168 -6.84 6.55 -5.33
N GLY A 169 -7.10 5.29 -5.68
CA GLY A 169 -6.98 4.17 -4.74
C GLY A 169 -8.15 4.02 -3.78
N GLY A 170 -9.34 4.52 -4.14
CA GLY A 170 -10.54 4.35 -3.32
C GLY A 170 -10.80 2.89 -2.98
N THR A 171 -10.71 2.00 -3.97
CA THR A 171 -10.89 0.57 -3.82
C THR A 171 -9.59 -0.14 -3.44
N VAL A 172 -8.54 0.05 -4.25
CA VAL A 172 -7.26 -0.69 -4.10
C VAL A 172 -6.57 -0.38 -2.77
N VAL A 173 -6.63 0.87 -2.33
CA VAL A 173 -5.95 1.33 -1.11
C VAL A 173 -6.93 1.42 0.06
N HIS A 174 -7.94 2.30 -0.05
CA HIS A 174 -8.71 2.71 1.13
C HIS A 174 -9.76 1.68 1.57
N VAL A 175 -10.58 1.14 0.67
CA VAL A 175 -11.54 0.08 1.02
C VAL A 175 -10.79 -1.17 1.47
N ASN A 176 -9.76 -1.56 0.75
CA ASN A 176 -8.93 -2.72 1.04
C ASN A 176 -8.27 -2.63 2.43
N ALA A 177 -7.57 -1.51 2.71
CA ALA A 177 -6.96 -1.28 4.02
C ALA A 177 -8.00 -1.13 5.13
N GLY A 178 -9.13 -0.46 4.86
CA GLY A 178 -10.19 -0.24 5.84
C GLY A 178 -10.86 -1.52 6.30
N VAL A 179 -11.17 -2.43 5.37
CA VAL A 179 -11.72 -3.76 5.69
C VAL A 179 -10.72 -4.59 6.49
N ALA A 180 -9.44 -4.60 6.06
CA ALA A 180 -8.38 -5.31 6.78
C ALA A 180 -8.21 -4.75 8.21
N ALA A 181 -8.21 -3.41 8.36
CA ALA A 181 -8.11 -2.75 9.66
C ALA A 181 -9.31 -3.07 10.56
N LEU A 182 -10.52 -3.11 10.02
CA LEU A 182 -11.74 -3.49 10.75
C LEU A 182 -11.64 -4.92 11.28
N VAL A 183 -11.32 -5.87 10.41
CA VAL A 183 -11.17 -7.29 10.79
C VAL A 183 -10.10 -7.44 11.87
N MET A 184 -8.93 -6.81 11.68
CA MET A 184 -7.86 -6.85 12.67
C MET A 184 -8.26 -6.23 14.00
N ALA A 185 -8.97 -5.10 14.00
CA ALA A 185 -9.44 -4.47 15.23
C ALA A 185 -10.41 -5.37 16.01
N LEU A 186 -11.29 -6.08 15.30
CA LEU A 186 -12.21 -7.06 15.91
C LEU A 186 -11.45 -8.26 16.50
N MET A 187 -10.44 -8.76 15.77
CA MET A 187 -9.66 -9.93 16.21
C MET A 187 -8.76 -9.65 17.40
N VAL A 188 -8.07 -8.49 17.43
CA VAL A 188 -7.13 -8.17 18.51
C VAL A 188 -7.79 -7.50 19.72
N GLY A 189 -9.05 -7.09 19.59
CA GLY A 189 -9.83 -6.49 20.68
C GLY A 189 -9.44 -5.05 21.03
N CYS A 190 -9.95 -4.55 22.14
CA CYS A 190 -9.75 -3.16 22.58
C CYS A 190 -8.32 -2.89 23.07
N ARG A 191 -7.82 -1.68 22.81
CA ARG A 191 -6.55 -1.19 23.39
C ARG A 191 -6.76 -0.88 24.88
N LYS A 192 -5.87 -1.39 25.74
CA LYS A 192 -5.91 -1.08 27.18
C LYS A 192 -5.86 0.42 27.49
N ALA A 193 -5.15 1.20 26.64
CA ALA A 193 -5.03 2.65 26.82
C ALA A 193 -6.34 3.42 26.54
N VAL A 194 -7.16 2.95 25.59
CA VAL A 194 -8.42 3.63 25.21
C VAL A 194 -9.48 3.53 26.30
N SER A 195 -9.45 2.47 27.08
CA SER A 195 -10.34 2.31 28.25
C SER A 195 -10.19 3.45 29.29
N TYR A 196 -9.02 4.09 29.35
CA TYR A 196 -8.77 5.24 30.22
C TYR A 196 -9.09 6.59 29.58
N THR A 197 -8.93 6.74 28.27
CA THR A 197 -9.21 8.02 27.58
C THR A 197 -10.69 8.37 27.54
N HIS A 198 -11.58 7.39 27.47
CA HIS A 198 -13.03 7.63 27.57
C HIS A 198 -13.48 8.05 28.95
N LEU A 199 -12.71 7.73 29.99
CA LEU A 199 -12.99 8.14 31.39
C LEU A 199 -12.43 9.54 31.70
N THR A 200 -11.43 10.02 30.95
CA THR A 200 -10.76 11.32 31.20
C THR A 200 -11.30 12.46 30.35
N LEU A 201 -11.93 12.20 29.20
CA LEU A 201 -12.54 13.25 28.37
C LEU A 201 -13.56 14.14 29.12
N PRO A 202 -14.44 13.63 29.99
CA PRO A 202 -15.33 14.48 30.79
C PRO A 202 -14.59 15.36 31.81
N THR A 203 -13.39 14.98 32.23
CA THR A 203 -12.61 15.69 33.24
C THR A 203 -11.83 16.87 32.61
N ILE A 204 -11.42 16.75 31.37
CA ILE A 204 -10.71 17.82 30.63
C ILE A 204 -11.66 18.98 30.26
N LEU A 205 -12.94 18.70 30.07
CA LEU A 205 -13.96 19.70 29.76
C LEU A 205 -14.47 20.47 30.99
N ARG A 206 -13.90 20.26 32.17
CA ARG A 206 -14.28 20.93 33.43
C ARG A 206 -13.27 21.97 33.91
N VAL A 207 -12.35 22.40 33.06
CA VAL A 207 -11.42 23.51 33.35
C VAL A 207 -11.80 24.73 32.53
#